data_48caec8a85d572f76a51ff1f276254be
#
_entry.id   48caec8a85d572f76a51ff1f276254be
#
_cell.length_a   1.000
_cell.length_b   1.000
_cell.length_c   1.000
_cell.angle_alpha   90.00
_cell.angle_beta   90.00
_cell.angle_gamma   90.00
#
_symmetry.space_group_name_H-M   'P 1'
#
loop_
_entity.id
_entity.type
_entity.pdbx_description
1 polymer ?
#
loop_
_entity_poly.entity_id
_entity_poly.type
_entity_poly.pdbx_seq_one_letter_code
_entity_poly.pdbx_strand_id
1 'polypeptide(L)'
;MRRSQLTLSLITDEVSPSLEEGIAFARAEGIGTVDLRVIDGRNVLDLSRAELAAAARRVRAAGLAVSCICTPLLKWSPAGKASQTKGDQFGFDLGDRAPAAVYAQAFAAAEVLGARDLRIFSYLAYEDYRLDDLRAALDDLLALAEKFDMKLHVENEGVCNIAGFARLEELVTAYRHPRLRALPDIANAYRRNMPPSAADLARLLPFTDILHFKDYSNAARRFVAMGDGDIPFARLLAETLPAHDAPLTLTIETHAPTEPAATTRRSVHGLRRLVDGLGLA
;
A
#
# COMPACT_ATOMS: atom_id res chain seq x y z
N MET A 1 -11.64 15.17 11.71
CA MET A 1 -10.93 13.93 12.10
C MET A 1 -10.32 14.09 13.48
N ARG A 2 -10.41 13.07 14.34
CA ARG A 2 -9.69 13.02 15.63
C ARG A 2 -8.37 12.29 15.44
N ARG A 3 -7.34 12.71 16.20
CA ARG A 3 -6.03 12.02 16.17
C ARG A 3 -6.13 10.53 16.48
N SER A 4 -7.06 10.13 17.36
CA SER A 4 -7.31 8.73 17.71
C SER A 4 -7.86 7.87 16.56
N GLN A 5 -8.24 8.48 15.45
CA GLN A 5 -8.68 7.78 14.25
C GLN A 5 -7.53 7.51 13.26
N LEU A 6 -6.33 8.05 13.55
CA LEU A 6 -5.14 7.79 12.74
C LEU A 6 -4.33 6.64 13.35
N THR A 7 -4.04 5.64 12.55
CA THR A 7 -3.15 4.52 12.90
C THR A 7 -1.88 4.62 12.07
N LEU A 8 -0.72 4.53 12.72
CA LEU A 8 0.55 4.49 12.01
C LEU A 8 0.94 3.04 11.75
N SER A 9 1.30 2.72 10.51
CA SER A 9 1.83 1.43 10.07
C SER A 9 3.12 1.59 9.29
N LEU A 10 3.83 0.50 9.04
CA LEU A 10 4.96 0.45 8.13
C LEU A 10 5.03 -0.91 7.42
N ILE A 11 5.54 -0.91 6.20
CA ILE A 11 5.90 -2.14 5.50
C ILE A 11 7.21 -2.66 6.08
N THR A 12 7.21 -3.86 6.66
CA THR A 12 8.35 -4.37 7.45
C THR A 12 9.64 -4.50 6.65
N ASP A 13 9.57 -4.89 5.40
CA ASP A 13 10.74 -5.06 4.52
C ASP A 13 11.32 -3.74 3.99
N GLU A 14 10.68 -2.61 4.26
CA GLU A 14 11.31 -1.28 4.13
C GLU A 14 12.38 -1.01 5.19
N VAL A 15 12.39 -1.79 6.25
CA VAL A 15 13.42 -1.73 7.32
C VAL A 15 14.52 -2.73 7.06
N SER A 16 14.15 -3.98 6.81
CA SER A 16 15.04 -5.12 6.59
C SER A 16 14.27 -6.28 5.95
N PRO A 17 14.92 -7.11 5.12
CA PRO A 17 14.32 -8.35 4.67
C PRO A 17 13.91 -9.30 5.80
N SER A 18 14.54 -9.19 6.98
CA SER A 18 14.24 -9.98 8.17
C SER A 18 12.96 -9.47 8.85
N LEU A 19 11.95 -10.32 8.97
CA LEU A 19 10.73 -10.01 9.72
C LEU A 19 11.03 -9.66 11.19
N GLU A 20 12.01 -10.34 11.82
CA GLU A 20 12.36 -10.07 13.20
C GLU A 20 12.90 -8.66 13.40
N GLU A 21 13.76 -8.19 12.48
CA GLU A 21 14.28 -6.81 12.51
C GLU A 21 13.17 -5.78 12.26
N GLY A 22 12.24 -6.06 11.33
CA GLY A 22 11.07 -5.22 11.10
C GLY A 22 10.17 -5.12 12.33
N ILE A 23 9.91 -6.23 13.00
CA ILE A 23 9.16 -6.30 14.27
C ILE A 23 9.87 -5.50 15.38
N ALA A 24 11.17 -5.73 15.57
CA ALA A 24 11.96 -5.03 16.58
C ALA A 24 11.95 -3.51 16.35
N PHE A 25 12.06 -3.10 15.08
CA PHE A 25 11.96 -1.70 14.68
C PHE A 25 10.57 -1.11 15.00
N ALA A 26 9.49 -1.77 14.60
CA ALA A 26 8.13 -1.29 14.86
C ALA A 26 7.89 -1.08 16.37
N ARG A 27 8.33 -2.04 17.21
CA ARG A 27 8.25 -1.92 18.65
C ARG A 27 9.08 -0.76 19.21
N ALA A 28 10.31 -0.61 18.75
CA ALA A 28 11.20 0.48 19.19
C ALA A 28 10.62 1.85 18.83
N GLU A 29 9.94 1.95 17.71
CA GLU A 29 9.25 3.16 17.28
C GLU A 29 7.82 3.30 17.87
N GLY A 30 7.34 2.37 18.71
CA GLY A 30 6.00 2.44 19.29
C GLY A 30 4.89 2.37 18.23
N ILE A 31 5.11 1.62 17.15
CA ILE A 31 4.14 1.34 16.10
C ILE A 31 3.44 0.01 16.43
N GLY A 32 2.11 0.02 16.50
CA GLY A 32 1.32 -1.16 16.89
C GLY A 32 0.86 -2.03 15.73
N THR A 33 0.99 -1.54 14.48
CA THR A 33 0.54 -2.26 13.28
C THR A 33 1.63 -2.30 12.22
N VAL A 34 1.67 -3.37 11.44
CA VAL A 34 2.64 -3.54 10.35
C VAL A 34 1.94 -4.07 9.10
N ASP A 35 2.48 -3.70 7.95
CA ASP A 35 2.09 -4.26 6.67
C ASP A 35 3.16 -5.25 6.21
N LEU A 36 2.73 -6.36 5.63
CA LEU A 36 3.63 -7.44 5.21
C LEU A 36 3.65 -7.59 3.69
N ARG A 37 4.84 -7.60 3.12
CA ARG A 37 5.12 -7.75 1.68
C ARG A 37 6.14 -8.85 1.43
N VAL A 38 7.30 -8.72 2.03
CA VAL A 38 8.38 -9.71 2.02
C VAL A 38 8.64 -10.15 3.47
N ILE A 39 8.77 -11.44 3.69
CA ILE A 39 9.01 -12.06 4.99
C ILE A 39 10.25 -12.92 4.86
N ASP A 40 11.29 -12.59 5.62
CA ASP A 40 12.56 -13.32 5.64
C ASP A 40 13.14 -13.51 4.22
N GLY A 41 13.10 -12.44 3.41
CA GLY A 41 13.63 -12.39 2.04
C GLY A 41 12.74 -13.02 0.96
N ARG A 42 11.52 -13.49 1.29
CA ARG A 42 10.59 -14.12 0.34
C ARG A 42 9.27 -13.37 0.27
N ASN A 43 8.72 -13.25 -0.93
CA ASN A 43 7.40 -12.66 -1.09
C ASN A 43 6.34 -13.45 -0.28
N VAL A 44 5.43 -12.75 0.34
CA VAL A 44 4.36 -13.32 1.18
C VAL A 44 3.54 -14.40 0.44
N LEU A 45 3.39 -14.27 -0.87
CA LEU A 45 2.68 -15.24 -1.72
C LEU A 45 3.48 -16.51 -2.03
N ASP A 46 4.78 -16.54 -1.75
CA ASP A 46 5.63 -17.71 -1.99
C ASP A 46 5.90 -18.53 -0.72
N LEU A 47 5.24 -18.15 0.38
CA LEU A 47 5.35 -18.85 1.66
C LEU A 47 4.29 -19.94 1.79
N SER A 48 4.68 -21.06 2.38
CA SER A 48 3.77 -22.13 2.78
C SER A 48 2.86 -21.66 3.92
N ARG A 49 1.72 -22.32 4.10
CA ARG A 49 0.81 -22.04 5.23
C ARG A 49 1.51 -22.16 6.60
N ALA A 50 2.46 -23.06 6.74
CA ALA A 50 3.21 -23.25 7.99
C ALA A 50 4.15 -22.06 8.27
N GLU A 51 4.84 -21.55 7.24
CA GLU A 51 5.70 -20.36 7.33
C GLU A 51 4.88 -19.11 7.64
N LEU A 52 3.73 -18.93 6.97
CA LEU A 52 2.80 -17.84 7.26
C LEU A 52 2.29 -17.88 8.70
N ALA A 53 1.93 -19.07 9.18
CA ALA A 53 1.48 -19.26 10.57
C ALA A 53 2.61 -18.97 11.58
N ALA A 54 3.86 -19.31 11.25
CA ALA A 54 5.02 -18.96 12.07
C ALA A 54 5.26 -17.44 12.10
N ALA A 55 5.18 -16.76 10.96
CA ALA A 55 5.28 -15.30 10.87
C ALA A 55 4.17 -14.62 11.68
N ALA A 56 2.92 -15.08 11.55
CA ALA A 56 1.79 -14.56 12.30
C ALA A 56 1.98 -14.69 13.83
N ARG A 57 2.56 -15.81 14.29
CA ARG A 57 2.90 -15.96 15.73
C ARG A 57 3.96 -14.98 16.19
N ARG A 58 5.02 -14.72 15.38
CA ARG A 58 6.08 -13.76 15.69
C ARG A 58 5.50 -12.35 15.83
N VAL A 59 4.68 -11.90 14.89
CA VAL A 59 4.04 -10.58 14.93
C VAL A 59 3.14 -10.45 16.17
N ARG A 60 2.27 -11.42 16.43
CA ARG A 60 1.38 -11.40 17.62
C ARG A 60 2.13 -11.48 18.95
N ALA A 61 3.17 -12.31 19.04
CA ALA A 61 3.99 -12.42 20.25
C ALA A 61 4.71 -11.10 20.59
N ALA A 62 4.97 -10.27 19.58
CA ALA A 62 5.51 -8.93 19.75
C ALA A 62 4.46 -7.86 20.15
N GLY A 63 3.18 -8.24 20.27
CA GLY A 63 2.07 -7.33 20.55
C GLY A 63 1.67 -6.47 19.33
N LEU A 64 2.03 -6.88 18.11
CA LEU A 64 1.70 -6.18 16.89
C LEU A 64 0.50 -6.83 16.18
N ALA A 65 -0.22 -6.02 15.38
CA ALA A 65 -1.23 -6.48 14.44
C ALA A 65 -0.75 -6.33 12.99
N VAL A 66 -1.27 -7.16 12.09
CA VAL A 66 -1.07 -6.98 10.65
C VAL A 66 -2.23 -6.17 10.11
N SER A 67 -1.96 -4.98 9.54
CA SER A 67 -2.98 -4.12 8.94
C SER A 67 -3.27 -4.53 7.50
N CYS A 68 -2.26 -4.67 6.66
CA CYS A 68 -2.42 -4.96 5.24
C CYS A 68 -1.39 -5.98 4.75
N ILE A 69 -1.79 -6.81 3.80
CA ILE A 69 -0.85 -7.59 2.99
C ILE A 69 -0.61 -6.84 1.69
N CYS A 70 0.62 -6.36 1.50
CA CYS A 70 1.03 -5.63 0.31
C CYS A 70 1.39 -6.60 -0.83
N THR A 71 0.37 -7.20 -1.45
CA THR A 71 0.53 -8.21 -2.50
C THR A 71 0.99 -7.59 -3.83
N PRO A 72 1.61 -8.37 -4.74
CA PRO A 72 1.87 -7.96 -6.11
C PRO A 72 0.69 -8.23 -7.06
N LEU A 73 -0.52 -8.53 -6.54
CA LEU A 73 -1.68 -8.86 -7.37
C LEU A 73 -1.95 -7.78 -8.41
N LEU A 74 -2.11 -8.19 -9.65
CA LEU A 74 -2.30 -7.35 -10.82
C LEU A 74 -1.11 -6.40 -11.11
N LYS A 75 0.12 -6.72 -10.64
CA LYS A 75 1.36 -6.02 -11.04
C LYS A 75 2.12 -6.84 -12.10
N TRP A 76 1.40 -7.37 -13.06
CA TRP A 76 1.88 -8.12 -14.22
C TRP A 76 1.10 -7.75 -15.48
N SER A 77 1.52 -8.23 -16.65
CA SER A 77 0.77 -8.03 -17.90
C SER A 77 -0.42 -9.01 -17.96
N PRO A 78 -1.63 -8.57 -18.25
CA PRO A 78 -2.74 -9.49 -18.47
C PRO A 78 -2.54 -10.29 -19.77
N ALA A 79 -3.21 -11.44 -19.88
CA ALA A 79 -3.11 -12.30 -21.05
C ALA A 79 -3.41 -11.53 -22.35
N GLY A 80 -2.57 -11.71 -23.36
CA GLY A 80 -2.71 -11.07 -24.67
C GLY A 80 -2.29 -9.59 -24.73
N LYS A 81 -1.79 -9.00 -23.65
CA LYS A 81 -1.27 -7.62 -23.64
C LYS A 81 0.24 -7.61 -23.41
N ALA A 82 0.94 -6.77 -24.14
CA ALA A 82 2.36 -6.51 -23.94
C ALA A 82 2.53 -5.23 -23.10
N SER A 83 3.13 -5.34 -21.93
CA SER A 83 3.40 -4.18 -21.11
C SER A 83 4.58 -3.38 -21.67
N GLN A 84 4.47 -2.06 -21.57
CA GLN A 84 5.52 -1.09 -21.89
C GLN A 84 6.41 -0.79 -20.68
N THR A 85 6.07 -1.32 -19.52
CA THR A 85 6.75 -1.07 -18.26
C THR A 85 7.19 -2.36 -17.59
N LYS A 86 8.17 -2.23 -16.70
CA LYS A 86 8.57 -3.29 -15.78
C LYS A 86 8.38 -2.78 -14.36
N GLY A 87 7.72 -3.58 -13.52
CA GLY A 87 7.52 -3.29 -12.10
C GLY A 87 8.35 -4.23 -11.24
N ASP A 88 8.82 -3.73 -10.10
CA ASP A 88 9.32 -4.61 -9.05
C ASP A 88 8.13 -5.35 -8.42
N GLN A 89 8.18 -6.66 -8.42
CA GLN A 89 7.19 -7.54 -7.81
C GLN A 89 7.68 -8.11 -6.47
N PHE A 90 8.77 -7.58 -5.94
CA PHE A 90 9.33 -7.95 -4.64
C PHE A 90 9.63 -9.45 -4.54
N GLY A 91 10.31 -9.98 -5.57
CA GLY A 91 10.69 -11.39 -5.67
C GLY A 91 9.56 -12.33 -6.10
N PHE A 92 8.33 -11.85 -6.28
CA PHE A 92 7.25 -12.66 -6.81
C PHE A 92 7.34 -12.79 -8.34
N ASP A 93 7.14 -13.99 -8.84
CA ASP A 93 6.94 -14.26 -10.27
C ASP A 93 5.64 -15.04 -10.48
N LEU A 94 4.76 -14.51 -11.33
CA LEU A 94 3.54 -15.21 -11.70
C LEU A 94 3.86 -16.54 -12.41
N GLY A 95 4.88 -16.55 -13.31
CA GLY A 95 5.24 -17.72 -14.10
C GLY A 95 4.04 -18.30 -14.83
N ASP A 96 3.92 -19.65 -14.79
CA ASP A 96 2.79 -20.39 -15.38
C ASP A 96 1.59 -20.53 -14.42
N ARG A 97 1.60 -19.85 -13.26
CA ARG A 97 0.50 -19.93 -12.30
C ARG A 97 -0.76 -19.27 -12.86
N ALA A 98 -1.90 -19.94 -12.73
CA ALA A 98 -3.19 -19.35 -13.05
C ALA A 98 -3.51 -18.16 -12.12
N PRO A 99 -3.83 -16.96 -12.62
CA PRO A 99 -4.12 -15.79 -11.78
C PRO A 99 -5.16 -16.07 -10.69
N ALA A 100 -6.24 -16.78 -10.99
CA ALA A 100 -7.27 -17.15 -10.01
C ALA A 100 -6.73 -17.99 -8.83
N ALA A 101 -5.75 -18.87 -9.06
CA ALA A 101 -5.10 -19.63 -8.00
C ALA A 101 -4.24 -18.70 -7.10
N VAL A 102 -3.55 -17.73 -7.70
CA VAL A 102 -2.76 -16.73 -6.96
C VAL A 102 -3.67 -15.80 -6.15
N TYR A 103 -4.84 -15.42 -6.69
CA TYR A 103 -5.84 -14.66 -5.93
C TYR A 103 -6.27 -15.42 -4.68
N ALA A 104 -6.72 -16.68 -4.83
CA ALA A 104 -7.12 -17.50 -3.69
C ALA A 104 -5.99 -17.69 -2.66
N GLN A 105 -4.75 -17.85 -3.12
CA GLN A 105 -3.57 -17.95 -2.26
C GLN A 105 -3.33 -16.67 -1.45
N ALA A 106 -3.51 -15.48 -2.06
CA ALA A 106 -3.34 -14.20 -1.38
C ALA A 106 -4.35 -14.03 -0.23
N PHE A 107 -5.61 -14.37 -0.45
CA PHE A 107 -6.64 -14.32 0.60
C PHE A 107 -6.38 -15.32 1.71
N ALA A 108 -5.96 -16.56 1.37
CA ALA A 108 -5.58 -17.56 2.37
C ALA A 108 -4.36 -17.12 3.19
N ALA A 109 -3.39 -16.45 2.57
CA ALA A 109 -2.24 -15.89 3.28
C ALA A 109 -2.65 -14.78 4.24
N ALA A 110 -3.51 -13.85 3.80
CA ALA A 110 -4.04 -12.77 4.63
C ALA A 110 -4.82 -13.32 5.84
N GLU A 111 -5.67 -14.33 5.63
CA GLU A 111 -6.40 -15.00 6.71
C GLU A 111 -5.45 -15.58 7.77
N VAL A 112 -4.41 -16.32 7.36
CA VAL A 112 -3.43 -16.91 8.28
C VAL A 112 -2.65 -15.84 9.05
N LEU A 113 -2.30 -14.74 8.39
CA LEU A 113 -1.57 -13.62 8.98
C LEU A 113 -2.47 -12.73 9.86
N GLY A 114 -3.80 -12.86 9.73
CA GLY A 114 -4.77 -12.09 10.50
C GLY A 114 -5.04 -10.70 9.93
N ALA A 115 -4.67 -10.44 8.67
CA ALA A 115 -4.99 -9.21 7.96
C ALA A 115 -6.42 -9.23 7.39
N ARG A 116 -7.02 -8.03 7.24
CA ARG A 116 -8.32 -7.85 6.61
C ARG A 116 -8.25 -7.01 5.33
N ASP A 117 -7.07 -6.52 5.02
CA ASP A 117 -6.82 -5.61 3.91
C ASP A 117 -5.72 -6.17 3.01
N LEU A 118 -5.95 -6.13 1.69
CA LEU A 118 -4.99 -6.55 0.67
C LEU A 118 -4.77 -5.39 -0.31
N ARG A 119 -3.50 -4.99 -0.49
CA ARG A 119 -3.14 -4.10 -1.59
C ARG A 119 -3.07 -4.87 -2.90
N ILE A 120 -3.61 -4.26 -3.96
CA ILE A 120 -3.56 -4.75 -5.33
C ILE A 120 -3.20 -3.59 -6.27
N PHE A 121 -2.93 -3.90 -7.54
CA PHE A 121 -2.61 -2.91 -8.59
C PHE A 121 -3.62 -2.96 -9.74
N SER A 122 -3.24 -2.43 -10.93
CA SER A 122 -4.11 -2.24 -12.08
C SER A 122 -3.48 -2.72 -13.38
N TYR A 123 -2.75 -3.82 -13.32
CA TYR A 123 -1.86 -4.34 -14.35
C TYR A 123 -0.73 -3.36 -14.71
N LEU A 124 0.40 -3.90 -15.18
CA LEU A 124 1.46 -3.09 -15.77
C LEU A 124 0.93 -2.33 -16.98
N ALA A 125 1.39 -1.10 -17.17
CA ALA A 125 0.86 -0.23 -18.23
C ALA A 125 1.06 -0.81 -19.64
N TYR A 126 0.02 -0.76 -20.44
CA TYR A 126 -0.02 -1.16 -21.85
C TYR A 126 -0.87 -0.19 -22.67
N GLU A 127 -0.74 -0.25 -24.00
CA GLU A 127 -1.51 0.58 -24.91
C GLU A 127 -3.02 0.20 -24.88
N ASP A 128 -3.86 1.18 -25.17
CA ASP A 128 -5.33 1.02 -25.27
C ASP A 128 -5.99 0.49 -23.98
N TYR A 129 -5.37 0.73 -22.81
CA TYR A 129 -5.98 0.38 -21.52
C TYR A 129 -7.32 1.06 -21.33
N ARG A 130 -8.31 0.27 -20.98
CA ARG A 130 -9.65 0.71 -20.58
C ARG A 130 -9.95 0.20 -19.17
N LEU A 131 -10.75 0.95 -18.42
CA LEU A 131 -11.12 0.54 -17.06
C LEU A 131 -11.79 -0.84 -17.02
N ASP A 132 -12.58 -1.16 -18.06
CA ASP A 132 -13.23 -2.46 -18.21
C ASP A 132 -12.25 -3.64 -18.34
N ASP A 133 -10.99 -3.40 -18.70
CA ASP A 133 -9.98 -4.46 -18.78
C ASP A 133 -9.65 -5.05 -17.39
N LEU A 134 -9.97 -4.33 -16.30
CA LEU A 134 -9.85 -4.83 -14.93
C LEU A 134 -11.07 -5.63 -14.46
N ARG A 135 -12.21 -5.53 -15.16
CA ARG A 135 -13.50 -6.03 -14.67
C ARG A 135 -13.44 -7.50 -14.25
N ALA A 136 -13.02 -8.38 -15.13
CA ALA A 136 -13.01 -9.82 -14.83
C ALA A 136 -12.13 -10.16 -13.59
N ALA A 137 -10.94 -9.55 -13.51
CA ALA A 137 -10.04 -9.77 -12.38
C ALA A 137 -10.61 -9.19 -11.08
N LEU A 138 -11.22 -8.00 -11.14
CA LEU A 138 -11.82 -7.38 -9.96
C LEU A 138 -13.07 -8.12 -9.49
N ASP A 139 -13.90 -8.64 -10.40
CA ASP A 139 -15.07 -9.44 -10.03
C ASP A 139 -14.66 -10.72 -9.29
N ASP A 140 -13.64 -11.44 -9.79
CA ASP A 140 -13.07 -12.62 -9.11
C ASP A 140 -12.49 -12.26 -7.72
N LEU A 141 -11.73 -11.17 -7.64
CA LEU A 141 -11.12 -10.70 -6.40
C LEU A 141 -12.16 -10.21 -5.39
N LEU A 142 -13.22 -9.53 -5.84
CA LEU A 142 -14.30 -9.06 -4.97
C LEU A 142 -15.14 -10.21 -4.42
N ALA A 143 -15.39 -11.26 -5.23
CA ALA A 143 -16.04 -12.47 -4.74
C ALA A 143 -15.23 -13.15 -3.62
N LEU A 144 -13.88 -13.17 -3.74
CA LEU A 144 -13.01 -13.64 -2.66
C LEU A 144 -13.03 -12.68 -1.46
N ALA A 145 -13.02 -11.37 -1.69
CA ALA A 145 -13.08 -10.37 -0.63
C ALA A 145 -14.37 -10.49 0.20
N GLU A 146 -15.50 -10.80 -0.44
CA GLU A 146 -16.75 -11.10 0.26
C GLU A 146 -16.65 -12.39 1.07
N LYS A 147 -16.15 -13.47 0.47
CA LYS A 147 -16.02 -14.78 1.10
C LYS A 147 -15.14 -14.74 2.35
N PHE A 148 -14.04 -13.97 2.33
CA PHE A 148 -13.07 -13.91 3.42
C PHE A 148 -13.30 -12.72 4.36
N ASP A 149 -14.33 -11.90 4.12
CA ASP A 149 -14.60 -10.67 4.86
C ASP A 149 -13.40 -9.71 4.88
N MET A 150 -12.83 -9.44 3.70
CA MET A 150 -11.65 -8.60 3.49
C MET A 150 -11.94 -7.46 2.54
N LYS A 151 -11.04 -6.46 2.48
CA LYS A 151 -11.07 -5.35 1.53
C LYS A 151 -9.88 -5.39 0.59
N LEU A 152 -10.09 -4.87 -0.61
CA LEU A 152 -9.08 -4.68 -1.65
C LEU A 152 -8.75 -3.20 -1.77
N HIS A 153 -7.48 -2.88 -1.71
CA HIS A 153 -6.96 -1.52 -1.83
C HIS A 153 -6.15 -1.38 -3.11
N VAL A 154 -6.68 -0.66 -4.08
CA VAL A 154 -6.00 -0.41 -5.35
C VAL A 154 -5.04 0.74 -5.18
N GLU A 155 -3.74 0.47 -5.30
CA GLU A 155 -2.69 1.49 -5.25
C GLU A 155 -2.48 2.11 -6.62
N ASN A 156 -2.39 3.46 -6.68
CA ASN A 156 -1.87 4.12 -7.86
C ASN A 156 -0.34 3.95 -7.92
N GLU A 157 0.12 3.24 -8.95
CA GLU A 157 1.54 2.90 -9.14
C GLU A 157 2.02 3.34 -10.51
N GLY A 158 3.16 4.04 -10.54
CA GLY A 158 3.68 4.68 -11.75
C GLY A 158 3.99 3.76 -12.92
N VAL A 159 4.17 2.47 -12.69
CA VAL A 159 4.39 1.45 -13.75
C VAL A 159 3.11 0.72 -14.14
N CYS A 160 1.98 1.00 -13.46
CA CYS A 160 0.69 0.38 -13.70
C CYS A 160 -0.23 1.33 -14.50
N ASN A 161 -1.35 0.79 -15.00
CA ASN A 161 -2.32 1.56 -15.79
C ASN A 161 -2.97 2.69 -14.98
N ILE A 162 -3.18 2.49 -13.69
CA ILE A 162 -3.65 3.54 -12.78
C ILE A 162 -2.44 4.14 -12.06
N ALA A 163 -1.85 5.18 -12.65
CA ALA A 163 -0.66 5.83 -12.12
C ALA A 163 -0.96 7.08 -11.28
N GLY A 164 -2.16 7.63 -11.37
CA GLY A 164 -2.53 8.88 -10.70
C GLY A 164 -3.95 8.86 -10.13
N PHE A 165 -4.28 9.90 -9.37
CA PHE A 165 -5.50 10.01 -8.57
C PHE A 165 -6.78 10.04 -9.41
N ALA A 166 -6.79 10.72 -10.56
CA ALA A 166 -8.00 10.81 -11.40
C ALA A 166 -8.48 9.43 -11.88
N ARG A 167 -7.55 8.56 -12.30
CA ARG A 167 -7.91 7.19 -12.71
C ARG A 167 -8.27 6.31 -11.52
N LEU A 168 -7.66 6.52 -10.36
CA LEU A 168 -8.02 5.81 -9.14
C LEU A 168 -9.43 6.20 -8.66
N GLU A 169 -9.77 7.49 -8.73
CA GLU A 169 -11.11 8.01 -8.44
C GLU A 169 -12.15 7.42 -9.40
N GLU A 170 -11.85 7.42 -10.71
CA GLU A 170 -12.70 6.81 -11.74
C GLU A 170 -13.02 5.34 -11.41
N LEU A 171 -12.01 4.56 -11.02
CA LEU A 171 -12.19 3.16 -10.66
C LEU A 171 -13.17 2.99 -9.49
N VAL A 172 -12.88 3.63 -8.34
CA VAL A 172 -13.67 3.40 -7.13
C VAL A 172 -15.08 3.97 -7.23
N THR A 173 -15.26 5.03 -8.01
CA THR A 173 -16.58 5.62 -8.26
C THR A 173 -17.41 4.83 -9.28
N ALA A 174 -16.77 4.18 -10.26
CA ALA A 174 -17.46 3.32 -11.21
C ALA A 174 -17.97 2.02 -10.56
N TYR A 175 -17.14 1.40 -9.72
CA TYR A 175 -17.52 0.14 -9.03
C TYR A 175 -18.44 0.36 -7.85
N ARG A 176 -18.24 1.42 -7.05
CA ARG A 176 -19.00 1.72 -5.81
C ARG A 176 -19.17 0.52 -4.90
N HIS A 177 -18.18 -0.35 -4.85
CA HIS A 177 -18.25 -1.57 -4.06
C HIS A 177 -17.61 -1.32 -2.67
N PRO A 178 -18.26 -1.70 -1.54
CA PRO A 178 -17.77 -1.38 -0.20
C PRO A 178 -16.42 -2.02 0.13
N ARG A 179 -16.07 -3.11 -0.56
CA ARG A 179 -14.79 -3.81 -0.37
C ARG A 179 -13.71 -3.39 -1.37
N LEU A 180 -14.02 -2.54 -2.36
CA LEU A 180 -13.03 -1.97 -3.27
C LEU A 180 -12.70 -0.56 -2.79
N ARG A 181 -11.47 -0.37 -2.35
CA ARG A 181 -10.99 0.88 -1.76
C ARG A 181 -9.85 1.46 -2.59
N ALA A 182 -9.69 2.75 -2.52
CA ALA A 182 -8.50 3.42 -3.02
C ALA A 182 -7.37 3.30 -1.99
N LEU A 183 -6.15 3.14 -2.47
CA LEU A 183 -4.92 3.31 -1.71
C LEU A 183 -4.09 4.40 -2.39
N PRO A 184 -4.33 5.67 -2.05
CA PRO A 184 -3.57 6.76 -2.62
C PRO A 184 -2.11 6.73 -2.15
N ASP A 185 -1.20 6.76 -3.12
CA ASP A 185 0.22 7.07 -2.91
C ASP A 185 0.54 8.38 -3.62
N ILE A 186 0.73 9.42 -2.82
CA ILE A 186 0.99 10.78 -3.32
C ILE A 186 2.33 10.84 -4.05
N ALA A 187 3.33 10.13 -3.53
CA ALA A 187 4.68 10.16 -4.10
C ALA A 187 4.79 9.43 -5.44
N ASN A 188 4.02 8.35 -5.63
CA ASN A 188 3.93 7.67 -6.92
C ASN A 188 3.37 8.60 -8.00
N ALA A 189 2.31 9.33 -7.71
CA ALA A 189 1.74 10.33 -8.62
C ALA A 189 2.71 11.50 -8.85
N TYR A 190 3.33 12.01 -7.77
CA TYR A 190 4.27 13.13 -7.83
C TYR A 190 5.49 12.81 -8.72
N ARG A 191 6.09 11.62 -8.54
CA ARG A 191 7.20 11.13 -9.37
C ARG A 191 6.85 11.06 -10.86
N ARG A 192 5.59 10.86 -11.19
CA ARG A 192 5.08 10.80 -12.58
C ARG A 192 4.68 12.16 -13.14
N ASN A 193 5.03 13.26 -12.48
CA ASN A 193 4.62 14.61 -12.83
C ASN A 193 3.08 14.80 -12.84
N MET A 194 2.39 14.08 -11.97
CA MET A 194 0.95 14.17 -11.74
C MET A 194 0.68 14.53 -10.26
N PRO A 195 1.23 15.66 -9.73
CA PRO A 195 1.06 16.00 -8.33
C PRO A 195 -0.42 16.21 -8.02
N PRO A 196 -1.01 15.47 -7.05
CA PRO A 196 -2.40 15.66 -6.70
C PRO A 196 -2.57 16.98 -5.94
N SER A 197 -3.71 17.63 -6.16
CA SER A 197 -4.17 18.74 -5.34
C SER A 197 -4.85 18.25 -4.07
N ALA A 198 -5.09 19.14 -3.10
CA ALA A 198 -5.90 18.82 -1.93
C ALA A 198 -7.33 18.41 -2.32
N ALA A 199 -7.90 19.01 -3.37
CA ALA A 199 -9.21 18.64 -3.88
C ALA A 199 -9.23 17.21 -4.45
N ASP A 200 -8.16 16.76 -5.14
CA ASP A 200 -8.06 15.38 -5.64
C ASP A 200 -8.00 14.39 -4.47
N LEU A 201 -7.22 14.67 -3.45
CA LEU A 201 -7.14 13.83 -2.26
C LEU A 201 -8.48 13.81 -1.51
N ALA A 202 -9.13 14.96 -1.34
CA ALA A 202 -10.42 15.06 -0.67
C ALA A 202 -11.52 14.21 -1.33
N ARG A 203 -11.50 14.10 -2.68
CA ARG A 203 -12.46 13.23 -3.40
C ARG A 203 -12.19 11.75 -3.21
N LEU A 204 -10.93 11.35 -3.01
CA LEU A 204 -10.55 9.96 -2.77
C LEU A 204 -10.75 9.51 -1.31
N LEU A 205 -10.61 10.41 -0.33
CA LEU A 205 -10.68 10.07 1.09
C LEU A 205 -11.94 9.26 1.50
N PRO A 206 -13.15 9.50 0.98
CA PRO A 206 -14.33 8.68 1.29
C PRO A 206 -14.18 7.20 0.89
N PHE A 207 -13.29 6.90 -0.03
CA PHE A 207 -12.98 5.55 -0.52
C PHE A 207 -11.66 5.01 0.03
N THR A 208 -11.02 5.70 0.97
CA THR A 208 -9.66 5.41 1.44
C THR A 208 -9.68 4.98 2.90
N ASP A 209 -9.05 3.84 3.20
CA ASP A 209 -8.81 3.39 4.57
C ASP A 209 -7.30 3.37 4.88
N ILE A 210 -6.45 3.35 3.84
CA ILE A 210 -4.98 3.31 3.93
C ILE A 210 -4.38 4.34 2.98
N LEU A 211 -3.41 5.14 3.47
CA LEU A 211 -2.56 6.02 2.67
C LEU A 211 -1.11 5.55 2.78
N HIS A 212 -0.42 5.40 1.65
CA HIS A 212 1.02 5.16 1.64
C HIS A 212 1.81 6.47 1.67
N PHE A 213 2.86 6.48 2.49
CA PHE A 213 3.71 7.63 2.71
C PHE A 213 5.16 7.33 2.38
N LYS A 214 5.67 8.02 1.40
CA LYS A 214 7.08 8.21 1.05
C LYS A 214 7.25 9.61 0.50
N ASP A 215 8.44 10.16 0.57
CA ASP A 215 8.70 11.49 0.02
C ASP A 215 9.61 11.40 -1.20
N TYR A 216 9.61 12.41 -2.04
CA TYR A 216 10.37 12.41 -3.29
C TYR A 216 11.12 13.72 -3.47
N SER A 217 12.40 13.64 -3.80
CA SER A 217 13.22 14.80 -4.14
C SER A 217 13.37 14.91 -5.66
N ASN A 218 12.91 16.03 -6.21
CA ASN A 218 13.07 16.37 -7.62
C ASN A 218 14.55 16.56 -7.99
N ALA A 219 15.31 17.21 -7.09
CA ALA A 219 16.74 17.44 -7.29
C ALA A 219 17.53 16.13 -7.33
N ALA A 220 17.26 15.23 -6.38
CA ALA A 220 17.90 13.93 -6.31
C ALA A 220 17.27 12.87 -7.24
N ARG A 221 16.09 13.13 -7.79
CA ARG A 221 15.28 12.20 -8.62
C ARG A 221 15.09 10.81 -7.98
N ARG A 222 14.85 10.80 -6.66
CA ARG A 222 14.67 9.56 -5.88
C ARG A 222 13.73 9.78 -4.71
N PHE A 223 13.23 8.68 -4.16
CA PHE A 223 12.54 8.68 -2.89
C PHE A 223 13.51 9.00 -1.76
N VAL A 224 13.02 9.74 -0.76
CA VAL A 224 13.76 10.21 0.42
C VAL A 224 12.89 10.02 1.67
N ALA A 225 13.45 10.26 2.84
CA ALA A 225 12.67 10.21 4.08
C ALA A 225 11.57 11.29 4.09
N MET A 226 10.48 11.00 4.79
CA MET A 226 9.37 11.94 4.98
C MET A 226 9.84 13.27 5.56
N GLY A 227 9.58 14.35 4.82
CA GLY A 227 9.98 15.71 5.16
C GLY A 227 11.35 16.15 4.61
N ASP A 228 12.09 15.26 3.93
CA ASP A 228 13.34 15.58 3.24
C ASP A 228 13.13 15.82 1.73
N GLY A 229 11.89 15.65 1.23
CA GLY A 229 11.54 15.81 -0.19
C GLY A 229 10.77 17.10 -0.49
N ASP A 230 10.19 17.10 -1.68
CA ASP A 230 9.53 18.29 -2.25
C ASP A 230 7.99 18.20 -2.21
N ILE A 231 7.43 17.08 -1.70
CA ILE A 231 5.97 16.89 -1.65
C ILE A 231 5.38 17.75 -0.53
N PRO A 232 4.39 18.61 -0.83
CA PRO A 232 3.82 19.54 0.16
C PRO A 232 2.81 18.84 1.10
N PHE A 233 3.23 17.76 1.78
CA PHE A 233 2.36 16.95 2.65
C PHE A 233 1.66 17.77 3.72
N ALA A 234 2.35 18.70 4.37
CA ALA A 234 1.76 19.51 5.44
C ALA A 234 0.53 20.27 4.93
N ARG A 235 0.63 20.86 3.75
CA ARG A 235 -0.48 21.56 3.12
C ARG A 235 -1.60 20.59 2.70
N LEU A 236 -1.26 19.51 1.98
CA LEU A 236 -2.25 18.54 1.49
C LEU A 236 -3.07 17.95 2.63
N LEU A 237 -2.40 17.52 3.72
CA LEU A 237 -3.07 16.91 4.85
C LEU A 237 -3.87 17.93 5.68
N ALA A 238 -3.37 19.16 5.86
CA ALA A 238 -4.08 20.19 6.59
C ALA A 238 -5.37 20.64 5.88
N GLU A 239 -5.38 20.65 4.55
CA GLU A 239 -6.55 21.02 3.76
C GLU A 239 -7.58 19.87 3.63
N THR A 240 -7.22 18.61 3.96
CA THR A 240 -8.07 17.44 3.68
C THR A 240 -8.48 16.65 4.92
N LEU A 241 -7.53 16.28 5.79
CA LEU A 241 -7.81 15.38 6.91
C LEU A 241 -8.78 15.95 7.96
N PRO A 242 -8.80 17.25 8.30
CA PRO A 242 -9.75 17.76 9.29
C PRO A 242 -11.22 17.47 8.95
N ALA A 243 -11.57 17.42 7.67
CA ALA A 243 -12.93 17.15 7.19
C ALA A 243 -13.25 15.64 7.05
N HIS A 244 -12.28 14.76 7.24
CA HIS A 244 -12.46 13.31 7.12
C HIS A 244 -12.78 12.70 8.49
N ASP A 245 -13.85 11.90 8.60
CA ASP A 245 -14.33 11.36 9.89
C ASP A 245 -14.15 9.84 10.06
N ALA A 246 -13.64 9.14 9.05
CA ALA A 246 -13.38 7.70 9.14
C ALA A 246 -11.97 7.39 9.66
N PRO A 247 -11.75 6.21 10.29
CA PRO A 247 -10.40 5.74 10.61
C PRO A 247 -9.51 5.64 9.37
N LEU A 248 -8.23 5.99 9.53
CA LEU A 248 -7.26 5.98 8.45
C LEU A 248 -5.93 5.43 8.92
N THR A 249 -5.38 4.48 8.18
CA THR A 249 -4.03 3.97 8.39
C THR A 249 -3.04 4.72 7.51
N LEU A 250 -1.98 5.24 8.14
CA LEU A 250 -0.89 5.93 7.48
C LEU A 250 0.30 4.97 7.44
N THR A 251 0.55 4.36 6.29
CA THR A 251 1.59 3.35 6.11
C THR A 251 2.86 3.97 5.54
N ILE A 252 3.98 3.75 6.19
CA ILE A 252 5.29 4.17 5.70
C ILE A 252 5.84 3.12 4.72
N GLU A 253 6.14 3.58 3.50
CA GLU A 253 6.79 2.84 2.43
C GLU A 253 7.93 3.69 1.86
N THR A 254 9.16 3.51 2.35
CA THR A 254 10.25 4.47 2.07
C THR A 254 10.95 4.29 0.73
N HIS A 255 11.02 3.07 0.21
CA HIS A 255 11.80 2.72 -0.98
C HIS A 255 13.25 3.27 -0.93
N ALA A 256 13.87 3.22 0.25
CA ALA A 256 15.22 3.73 0.46
C ALA A 256 16.27 2.75 -0.08
N PRO A 257 17.07 3.12 -1.07
CA PRO A 257 18.08 2.22 -1.65
C PRO A 257 19.28 2.01 -0.73
N THR A 258 19.50 2.91 0.21
CA THR A 258 20.60 2.88 1.18
C THR A 258 20.09 3.21 2.58
N GLU A 259 20.70 2.59 3.58
CA GLU A 259 20.35 2.79 5.01
C GLU A 259 18.83 2.67 5.29
N PRO A 260 18.18 1.56 4.86
CA PRO A 260 16.72 1.45 4.89
C PRO A 260 16.15 1.70 6.29
N ALA A 261 16.68 1.07 7.33
CA ALA A 261 16.20 1.26 8.70
C ALA A 261 16.36 2.72 9.20
N ALA A 262 17.48 3.39 8.89
CA ALA A 262 17.70 4.78 9.29
C ALA A 262 16.75 5.73 8.54
N THR A 263 16.53 5.48 7.24
CA THR A 263 15.60 6.27 6.42
C THR A 263 14.15 6.06 6.85
N THR A 264 13.75 4.83 7.15
CA THR A 264 12.43 4.52 7.69
C THR A 264 12.21 5.20 9.04
N ARG A 265 13.23 5.23 9.93
CA ARG A 265 13.13 5.94 11.21
C ARG A 265 12.91 7.44 11.01
N ARG A 266 13.67 8.08 10.11
CA ARG A 266 13.44 9.50 9.78
C ARG A 266 12.04 9.72 9.23
N SER A 267 11.53 8.79 8.40
CA SER A 267 10.18 8.86 7.86
C SER A 267 9.10 8.74 8.93
N VAL A 268 9.25 7.83 9.90
CA VAL A 268 8.37 7.72 11.08
C VAL A 268 8.31 9.05 11.83
N HIS A 269 9.46 9.62 12.13
CA HIS A 269 9.54 10.89 12.87
C HIS A 269 8.99 12.06 12.02
N GLY A 270 9.25 12.07 10.72
CA GLY A 270 8.73 13.07 9.79
C GLY A 270 7.20 13.04 9.73
N LEU A 271 6.61 11.85 9.56
CA LEU A 271 5.16 11.69 9.52
C LEU A 271 4.50 12.05 10.85
N ARG A 272 5.10 11.69 11.98
CA ARG A 272 4.59 12.10 13.31
C ARG A 272 4.55 13.62 13.45
N ARG A 273 5.65 14.31 13.11
CA ARG A 273 5.67 15.80 13.13
C ARG A 273 4.59 16.41 12.24
N LEU A 274 4.37 15.83 11.04
CA LEU A 274 3.29 16.28 10.15
C LEU A 274 1.93 16.13 10.82
N VAL A 275 1.63 14.95 11.38
CA VAL A 275 0.34 14.67 12.05
C VAL A 275 0.17 15.56 13.28
N ASP A 276 1.20 15.76 14.09
CA ASP A 276 1.18 16.65 15.27
C ASP A 276 0.88 18.11 14.86
N GLY A 277 1.43 18.54 13.72
CA GLY A 277 1.21 19.88 13.18
C GLY A 277 -0.19 20.13 12.61
N LEU A 278 -1.02 19.08 12.40
CA LEU A 278 -2.38 19.24 11.87
C LEU A 278 -3.38 19.77 12.91
N GLY A 279 -3.04 19.79 14.19
CA GLY A 279 -3.94 20.26 15.25
C GLY A 279 -5.25 19.45 15.36
N LEU A 280 -5.20 18.15 15.04
CA LEU A 280 -6.36 17.26 15.14
C LEU A 280 -6.76 17.04 16.60
N ALA A 281 -8.06 17.05 16.86
CA ALA A 281 -8.64 16.88 18.19
C ALA A 281 -8.40 15.47 18.79
#